data_f33da4217171f04e4c90a662ea56cd94
#
_entry.id   f33da4217171f04e4c90a662ea56cd94
#
_cell.length_a   1.000
_cell.length_b   1.000
_cell.length_c   1.000
_cell.angle_alpha   90.00
_cell.angle_beta   90.00
_cell.angle_gamma   90.00
#
_symmetry.space_group_name_H-M   'P 1'
#
loop_
_entity.id
_entity.type
_entity.pdbx_description
1 polymer ?
#
loop_
_entity_poly.entity_id
_entity_poly.type
_entity_poly.pdbx_seq_one_letter_code
_entity_poly.pdbx_strand_id
1 'polypeptide(L)'
;MSREKPFTISRWTVFEAWKRVKANKGAAGMDGICIEQYEQNLKENLYKLWNRMSSGSYFPKPVLGVEIPKKTGGKRMLGIPTVEDRIAQMTARLVFEPMVEKIFHEDSYGYRPNKSALDAVGKTRERCWRYDFVIELDIKGLFDNIDHELLMKAVMKHTEEKWVILYMPTR
;
A
#
# COMPACT_ATOMS: atom_id res chain seq x y z
N MET A 1 -18.52 -31.00 3.93
CA MET A 1 -17.19 -30.91 3.32
C MET A 1 -16.71 -29.47 3.47
N SER A 2 -15.73 -29.20 4.33
CA SER A 2 -15.07 -27.90 4.41
C SER A 2 -14.25 -27.75 3.13
N ARG A 3 -14.68 -26.87 2.21
CA ARG A 3 -13.85 -26.52 1.03
C ARG A 3 -12.59 -25.82 1.55
N GLU A 4 -11.45 -26.44 1.36
CA GLU A 4 -10.18 -25.77 1.60
C GLU A 4 -10.14 -24.47 0.81
N LYS A 5 -9.69 -23.41 1.47
CA LYS A 5 -9.58 -22.11 0.82
C LYS A 5 -8.40 -22.11 -0.13
N PRO A 6 -8.54 -21.53 -1.33
CA PRO A 6 -7.47 -21.54 -2.33
C PRO A 6 -6.21 -20.77 -1.87
N PHE A 7 -6.37 -19.83 -0.90
CA PHE A 7 -5.26 -19.03 -0.41
C PHE A 7 -5.07 -19.16 1.09
N THR A 8 -3.83 -19.39 1.50
CA THR A 8 -3.43 -19.47 2.91
C THR A 8 -3.03 -18.08 3.39
N ILE A 9 -4.00 -17.32 3.91
CA ILE A 9 -3.77 -16.00 4.51
C ILE A 9 -3.95 -16.11 6.02
N SER A 10 -2.93 -15.70 6.79
CA SER A 10 -3.01 -15.70 8.24
C SER A 10 -4.01 -14.67 8.75
N ARG A 11 -4.90 -15.07 9.66
CA ARG A 11 -5.80 -14.13 10.35
C ARG A 11 -5.03 -13.09 11.16
N TRP A 12 -3.87 -13.46 11.68
CA TRP A 12 -2.99 -12.54 12.41
C TRP A 12 -2.41 -11.45 11.51
N THR A 13 -2.09 -11.77 10.26
CA THR A 13 -1.63 -10.77 9.27
C THR A 13 -2.73 -9.74 9.00
N VAL A 14 -3.99 -10.17 8.86
CA VAL A 14 -5.13 -9.26 8.67
C VAL A 14 -5.36 -8.40 9.92
N PHE A 15 -5.23 -8.97 11.10
CA PHE A 15 -5.35 -8.22 12.36
C PHE A 15 -4.21 -7.21 12.54
N GLU A 16 -2.98 -7.57 12.20
CA GLU A 16 -1.83 -6.65 12.23
C GLU A 16 -2.01 -5.52 11.21
N ALA A 17 -2.52 -5.83 10.01
CA ALA A 17 -2.88 -4.83 9.01
C ALA A 17 -3.90 -3.82 9.54
N TRP A 18 -4.94 -4.31 10.24
CA TRP A 18 -5.91 -3.44 10.92
C TRP A 18 -5.23 -2.49 11.91
N LYS A 19 -4.36 -2.99 12.79
CA LYS A 19 -3.66 -2.15 13.77
C LYS A 19 -2.87 -1.01 13.10
N ARG A 20 -2.18 -1.31 12.00
CA ARG A 20 -1.44 -0.30 11.23
C ARG A 20 -2.37 0.71 10.56
N VAL A 21 -3.47 0.25 9.97
CA VAL A 21 -4.46 1.16 9.36
C VAL A 21 -5.09 2.05 10.41
N LYS A 22 -5.43 1.51 11.59
CA LYS A 22 -5.96 2.28 12.71
C LYS A 22 -4.97 3.34 13.20
N ALA A 23 -3.70 2.98 13.36
CA ALA A 23 -2.65 3.90 13.80
C ALA A 23 -2.40 5.05 12.81
N ASN A 24 -2.49 4.77 11.51
CA ASN A 24 -2.35 5.78 10.46
C ASN A 24 -3.54 6.74 10.35
N LYS A 25 -4.67 6.41 11.00
CA LYS A 25 -5.92 7.19 10.93
C LYS A 25 -6.39 7.37 9.46
N GLY A 26 -7.14 8.41 9.18
CA GLY A 26 -7.57 8.78 7.84
C GLY A 26 -9.09 8.82 7.70
N ALA A 27 -9.54 9.53 6.65
CA ALA A 27 -10.94 9.73 6.36
C ALA A 27 -11.64 8.43 5.91
N ALA A 28 -12.98 8.42 6.01
CA ALA A 28 -13.81 7.39 5.42
C ALA A 28 -13.69 7.39 3.89
N GLY A 29 -13.81 6.23 3.28
CA GLY A 29 -13.86 6.09 1.83
C GLY A 29 -15.29 6.31 1.29
N MET A 30 -15.55 5.80 0.09
CA MET A 30 -16.84 5.95 -0.60
C MET A 30 -18.04 5.38 0.18
N ASP A 31 -17.82 4.41 1.06
CA ASP A 31 -18.86 3.78 1.89
C ASP A 31 -19.23 4.60 3.14
N GLY A 32 -18.55 5.71 3.38
CA GLY A 32 -18.78 6.58 4.54
C GLY A 32 -18.39 5.97 5.89
N ILE A 33 -17.80 4.76 5.92
CA ILE A 33 -17.45 4.06 7.15
C ILE A 33 -16.09 4.57 7.64
N CYS A 34 -16.08 5.22 8.81
CA CYS A 34 -14.85 5.64 9.46
C CYS A 34 -14.21 4.49 10.28
N ILE A 35 -13.01 4.71 10.78
CA ILE A 35 -12.25 3.70 11.55
C ILE A 35 -13.00 3.30 12.81
N GLU A 36 -13.61 4.26 13.51
CA GLU A 36 -14.36 4.03 14.75
C GLU A 36 -15.62 3.19 14.51
N GLN A 37 -16.33 3.44 13.42
CA GLN A 37 -17.50 2.64 13.03
C GLN A 37 -17.10 1.22 12.61
N TYR A 38 -16.00 1.08 11.86
CA TYR A 38 -15.48 -0.24 11.49
C TYR A 38 -15.08 -1.06 12.73
N GLU A 39 -14.55 -0.40 13.75
CA GLU A 39 -14.10 -1.02 15.00
C GLU A 39 -15.26 -1.57 15.85
N GLN A 40 -16.46 -0.99 15.78
CA GLN A 40 -17.62 -1.44 16.54
C GLN A 40 -17.94 -2.94 16.33
N ASN A 41 -17.74 -3.42 15.11
CA ASN A 41 -17.93 -4.83 14.74
C ASN A 41 -16.64 -5.48 14.23
N LEU A 42 -15.52 -5.14 14.85
CA LEU A 42 -14.18 -5.48 14.36
C LEU A 42 -13.99 -6.97 14.04
N LYS A 43 -14.36 -7.84 14.99
CA LYS A 43 -14.17 -9.30 14.84
C LYS A 43 -14.91 -9.83 13.60
N GLU A 44 -16.14 -9.41 13.41
CA GLU A 44 -16.97 -9.83 12.29
C GLU A 44 -16.46 -9.23 10.96
N ASN A 45 -16.10 -7.95 10.95
CA ASN A 45 -15.58 -7.25 9.77
C ASN A 45 -14.26 -7.87 9.30
N LEU A 46 -13.31 -8.11 10.22
CA LEU A 46 -12.05 -8.76 9.88
C LEU A 46 -12.24 -10.22 9.46
N TYR A 47 -13.17 -10.94 10.07
CA TYR A 47 -13.46 -12.32 9.65
C TYR A 47 -14.05 -12.35 8.23
N LYS A 48 -14.98 -11.46 7.90
CA LYS A 48 -15.55 -11.33 6.55
C LYS A 48 -14.47 -10.99 5.52
N LEU A 49 -13.64 -10.00 5.81
CA LEU A 49 -12.53 -9.61 4.94
C LEU A 49 -11.56 -10.76 4.71
N TRP A 50 -11.04 -11.36 5.80
CA TRP A 50 -10.13 -12.51 5.72
C TRP A 50 -10.74 -13.66 4.91
N ASN A 51 -12.02 -13.95 5.13
CA ASN A 51 -12.72 -15.03 4.43
C ASN A 51 -12.81 -14.78 2.93
N ARG A 52 -13.17 -13.55 2.52
CA ARG A 52 -13.23 -13.14 1.13
C ARG A 52 -11.85 -13.12 0.46
N MET A 53 -10.83 -12.60 1.12
CA MET A 53 -9.46 -12.64 0.61
C MET A 53 -8.95 -14.06 0.45
N SER A 54 -9.15 -14.93 1.45
CA SER A 54 -8.68 -16.32 1.42
C SER A 54 -9.42 -17.17 0.39
N SER A 55 -10.64 -16.82 0.02
CA SER A 55 -11.41 -17.50 -1.03
C SER A 55 -11.19 -16.92 -2.44
N GLY A 56 -10.44 -15.82 -2.58
CA GLY A 56 -10.26 -15.14 -3.87
C GLY A 56 -11.47 -14.32 -4.32
N SER A 57 -12.48 -14.13 -3.45
CA SER A 57 -13.72 -13.41 -3.77
C SER A 57 -13.74 -11.96 -3.25
N TYR A 58 -12.60 -11.45 -2.80
CA TYR A 58 -12.48 -10.07 -2.42
C TYR A 58 -12.31 -9.19 -3.67
N PHE A 59 -13.16 -8.16 -3.78
CA PHE A 59 -13.05 -7.12 -4.79
C PHE A 59 -13.06 -5.76 -4.10
N PRO A 60 -12.08 -4.89 -4.39
CA PRO A 60 -12.01 -3.56 -3.82
C PRO A 60 -13.19 -2.71 -4.29
N LYS A 61 -13.63 -1.81 -3.42
CA LYS A 61 -14.64 -0.80 -3.77
C LYS A 61 -14.00 0.35 -4.55
N PRO A 62 -14.79 1.14 -5.30
CA PRO A 62 -14.29 2.38 -5.89
C PRO A 62 -13.72 3.32 -4.83
N VAL A 63 -12.66 4.05 -5.18
CA VAL A 63 -12.07 5.05 -4.30
C VAL A 63 -12.87 6.35 -4.33
N LEU A 64 -12.98 7.03 -3.19
CA LEU A 64 -13.58 8.36 -3.11
C LEU A 64 -12.58 9.39 -3.64
N GLY A 65 -12.91 10.05 -4.75
CA GLY A 65 -12.10 11.13 -5.31
C GLY A 65 -12.34 12.45 -4.56
N VAL A 66 -11.28 13.05 -4.03
CA VAL A 66 -11.33 14.36 -3.34
C VAL A 66 -10.32 15.30 -3.95
N GLU A 67 -10.76 16.48 -4.36
CA GLU A 67 -9.88 17.53 -4.87
C GLU A 67 -9.14 18.25 -3.73
N ILE A 68 -7.82 18.27 -3.79
CA ILE A 68 -6.97 18.97 -2.83
C ILE A 68 -6.22 20.10 -3.51
N PRO A 69 -6.23 21.33 -2.96
CA PRO A 69 -5.47 22.45 -3.52
C PRO A 69 -3.96 22.18 -3.44
N LYS A 70 -3.24 22.51 -4.53
CA LYS A 70 -1.78 22.48 -4.56
C LYS A 70 -1.22 23.78 -4.00
N LYS A 71 -0.08 23.72 -3.32
CA LYS A 71 0.64 24.93 -2.84
C LYS A 71 1.05 25.87 -3.97
N THR A 72 1.30 25.32 -5.16
CA THR A 72 1.71 26.07 -6.37
C THR A 72 0.54 26.56 -7.23
N GLY A 73 -0.69 26.46 -6.72
CA GLY A 73 -1.92 26.74 -7.48
C GLY A 73 -2.46 25.50 -8.21
N GLY A 74 -3.77 25.54 -8.52
CA GLY A 74 -4.49 24.40 -9.10
C GLY A 74 -4.91 23.36 -8.06
N LYS A 75 -5.48 22.23 -8.53
CA LYS A 75 -6.00 21.14 -7.71
C LYS A 75 -5.33 19.83 -8.09
N ARG A 76 -5.27 18.89 -7.15
CA ARG A 76 -4.93 17.50 -7.42
C ARG A 76 -6.03 16.60 -6.90
N MET A 77 -6.31 15.53 -7.62
CA MET A 77 -7.23 14.48 -7.16
C MET A 77 -6.52 13.55 -6.17
N LEU A 78 -7.15 13.30 -5.03
CA LEU A 78 -6.73 12.28 -4.08
C LEU A 78 -7.79 11.19 -4.03
N GLY A 79 -7.39 9.94 -4.28
CA GLY A 79 -8.26 8.78 -4.09
C GLY A 79 -8.20 8.28 -2.65
N ILE A 80 -9.36 8.18 -1.98
CA ILE A 80 -9.47 7.67 -0.62
C ILE A 80 -10.14 6.29 -0.66
N PRO A 81 -9.38 5.19 -0.44
CA PRO A 81 -9.94 3.85 -0.35
C PRO A 81 -10.78 3.68 0.92
N THR A 82 -11.71 2.71 0.93
CA THR A 82 -12.44 2.34 2.15
C THR A 82 -11.51 1.80 3.24
N VAL A 83 -11.97 1.77 4.48
CA VAL A 83 -11.20 1.17 5.59
C VAL A 83 -10.88 -0.29 5.30
N GLU A 84 -11.86 -1.04 4.77
CA GLU A 84 -11.70 -2.46 4.39
C GLU A 84 -10.62 -2.64 3.32
N ASP A 85 -10.63 -1.80 2.27
CA ASP A 85 -9.61 -1.86 1.20
C ASP A 85 -8.22 -1.51 1.70
N ARG A 86 -8.10 -0.53 2.59
CA ARG A 86 -6.81 -0.20 3.23
C ARG A 86 -6.25 -1.37 4.05
N ILE A 87 -7.12 -2.13 4.73
CA ILE A 87 -6.69 -3.32 5.46
C ILE A 87 -6.26 -4.42 4.49
N ALA A 88 -6.99 -4.64 3.39
CA ALA A 88 -6.62 -5.62 2.37
C ALA A 88 -5.26 -5.28 1.74
N GLN A 89 -5.06 -4.03 1.33
CA GLN A 89 -3.78 -3.54 0.78
C GLN A 89 -2.64 -3.67 1.80
N MET A 90 -2.88 -3.31 3.06
CA MET A 90 -1.89 -3.45 4.12
C MET A 90 -1.56 -4.92 4.38
N THR A 91 -2.54 -5.84 4.28
CA THR A 91 -2.31 -7.28 4.41
C THR A 91 -1.36 -7.78 3.32
N ALA A 92 -1.58 -7.39 2.06
CA ALA A 92 -0.69 -7.73 0.96
C ALA A 92 0.71 -7.11 1.15
N ARG A 93 0.78 -5.85 1.57
CA ARG A 93 2.03 -5.15 1.85
C ARG A 93 2.85 -5.86 2.93
N LEU A 94 2.23 -6.28 4.04
CA LEU A 94 2.92 -6.95 5.16
C LEU A 94 3.63 -8.25 4.74
N VAL A 95 3.11 -8.92 3.73
CA VAL A 95 3.72 -10.15 3.21
C VAL A 95 4.76 -9.86 2.13
N PHE A 96 4.48 -8.92 1.24
CA PHE A 96 5.34 -8.62 0.09
C PHE A 96 6.54 -7.74 0.46
N GLU A 97 6.36 -6.71 1.31
CA GLU A 97 7.39 -5.73 1.67
C GLU A 97 8.69 -6.38 2.19
N PRO A 98 8.67 -7.38 3.10
CA PRO A 98 9.90 -8.03 3.58
C PRO A 98 10.70 -8.77 2.49
N MET A 99 10.03 -9.20 1.42
CA MET A 99 10.67 -9.88 0.30
C MET A 99 11.47 -8.91 -0.57
N VAL A 100 10.86 -7.75 -0.87
CA VAL A 100 11.47 -6.74 -1.76
C VAL A 100 12.38 -5.76 -1.03
N GLU A 101 12.21 -5.57 0.27
CA GLU A 101 13.02 -4.65 1.07
C GLU A 101 14.52 -4.93 0.95
N LYS A 102 14.89 -6.21 0.83
CA LYS A 102 16.27 -6.68 0.74
C LYS A 102 16.97 -6.33 -0.56
N ILE A 103 16.20 -6.03 -1.61
CA ILE A 103 16.74 -5.76 -2.96
C ILE A 103 16.76 -4.27 -3.31
N PHE A 104 16.11 -3.43 -2.52
CA PHE A 104 16.17 -1.99 -2.74
C PHE A 104 17.56 -1.44 -2.47
N HIS A 105 17.98 -0.51 -3.31
CA HIS A 105 19.25 0.20 -3.13
C HIS A 105 19.28 0.89 -1.76
N GLU A 106 20.45 0.93 -1.12
CA GLU A 106 20.62 1.52 0.21
C GLU A 106 20.19 2.99 0.29
N ASP A 107 20.37 3.74 -0.79
CA ASP A 107 19.98 5.15 -0.92
C ASP A 107 18.52 5.37 -1.36
N SER A 108 17.71 4.34 -1.42
CA SER A 108 16.27 4.50 -1.57
C SER A 108 15.65 4.78 -0.21
N TYR A 109 14.99 5.92 -0.04
CA TYR A 109 14.46 6.38 1.27
C TYR A 109 12.94 6.45 1.31
N GLY A 110 12.26 6.52 0.15
CA GLY A 110 10.82 6.72 0.09
C GLY A 110 10.02 5.53 0.61
N TYR A 111 9.16 5.77 1.61
CA TYR A 111 8.20 4.80 2.16
C TYR A 111 8.76 3.46 2.66
N ARG A 112 10.06 3.41 2.94
CA ARG A 112 10.74 2.20 3.42
C ARG A 112 10.78 2.13 4.95
N PRO A 113 10.73 0.91 5.54
CA PRO A 113 10.94 0.72 6.97
C PRO A 113 12.30 1.26 7.42
N ASN A 114 12.34 1.90 8.57
CA ASN A 114 13.57 2.42 9.20
C ASN A 114 14.36 3.43 8.33
N LYS A 115 13.71 4.03 7.34
CA LYS A 115 14.28 5.12 6.51
C LYS A 115 13.41 6.37 6.67
N SER A 116 14.04 7.52 6.72
CA SER A 116 13.35 8.81 6.87
C SER A 116 13.80 9.84 5.84
N ALA A 117 13.02 10.88 5.66
CA ALA A 117 13.41 12.04 4.83
C ALA A 117 14.66 12.74 5.39
N LEU A 118 14.85 12.74 6.71
CA LEU A 118 16.04 13.32 7.34
C LEU A 118 17.31 12.54 7.00
N ASP A 119 17.23 11.21 6.93
CA ASP A 119 18.36 10.36 6.51
C ASP A 119 18.74 10.67 5.05
N ALA A 120 17.73 10.84 4.17
CA ALA A 120 17.97 11.23 2.78
C ALA A 120 18.67 12.60 2.69
N VAL A 121 18.19 13.59 3.44
CA VAL A 121 18.80 14.93 3.50
C VAL A 121 20.23 14.85 4.04
N GLY A 122 20.46 14.07 5.11
CA GLY A 122 21.79 13.84 5.68
C GLY A 122 22.75 13.25 4.65
N LYS A 123 22.32 12.22 3.91
CA LYS A 123 23.13 11.58 2.86
C LYS A 123 23.40 12.50 1.67
N THR A 124 22.39 13.27 1.26
CA THR A 124 22.54 14.28 0.20
C THR A 124 23.58 15.32 0.60
N ARG A 125 23.50 15.86 1.84
CA ARG A 125 24.46 16.83 2.36
C ARG A 125 25.88 16.27 2.36
N GLU A 126 26.09 15.04 2.83
CA GLU A 126 27.40 14.37 2.82
C GLU A 126 27.99 14.33 1.41
N ARG A 127 27.16 14.00 0.40
CA ARG A 127 27.61 13.89 -1.00
C ARG A 127 27.86 15.23 -1.64
N CYS A 128 27.05 16.25 -1.40
CA CYS A 128 27.25 17.60 -1.89
C CYS A 128 28.58 18.24 -1.43
N TRP A 129 29.19 17.72 -0.37
CA TRP A 129 30.53 18.15 0.05
C TRP A 129 31.66 17.49 -0.73
N ARG A 130 31.36 16.46 -1.54
CA ARG A 130 32.35 15.69 -2.32
C ARG A 130 32.22 15.92 -3.81
N TYR A 131 31.06 16.36 -4.30
CA TYR A 131 30.75 16.50 -5.71
C TYR A 131 30.26 17.91 -6.02
N ASP A 132 30.74 18.47 -7.13
CA ASP A 132 30.45 19.85 -7.54
C ASP A 132 29.10 19.98 -8.28
N PHE A 133 28.53 18.88 -8.73
CA PHE A 133 27.31 18.85 -9.52
C PHE A 133 26.22 17.98 -8.89
N VAL A 134 24.99 18.44 -8.97
CA VAL A 134 23.78 17.70 -8.58
C VAL A 134 22.86 17.61 -9.80
N ILE A 135 22.37 16.41 -10.08
CA ILE A 135 21.36 16.17 -11.12
C ILE A 135 20.06 15.81 -10.40
N GLU A 136 18.99 16.57 -10.65
CA GLU A 136 17.66 16.28 -10.17
C GLU A 136 16.80 15.71 -11.29
N LEU A 137 16.18 14.56 -11.04
CA LEU A 137 15.27 13.87 -11.97
C LEU A 137 13.97 13.55 -11.26
N ASP A 138 12.85 13.80 -11.93
CA ASP A 138 11.50 13.43 -11.45
C ASP A 138 10.70 12.79 -12.58
N ILE A 139 9.90 11.77 -12.23
CA ILE A 139 9.05 11.08 -13.21
C ILE A 139 7.64 11.68 -13.13
N LYS A 140 7.29 12.46 -14.13
CA LYS A 140 5.98 13.11 -14.22
C LYS A 140 4.87 12.07 -14.39
N GLY A 141 3.92 12.09 -13.45
CA GLY A 141 2.72 11.24 -13.52
C GLY A 141 3.02 9.74 -13.50
N LEU A 142 4.01 9.30 -12.68
CA LEU A 142 4.41 7.90 -12.60
C LEU A 142 3.21 6.97 -12.42
N PHE A 143 2.34 7.24 -11.46
CA PHE A 143 1.22 6.37 -11.13
C PHE A 143 0.13 6.31 -12.22
N ASP A 144 -0.02 7.38 -12.99
CA ASP A 144 -0.99 7.46 -14.08
C ASP A 144 -0.47 6.81 -15.37
N ASN A 145 0.86 6.66 -15.51
CA ASN A 145 1.51 6.20 -16.74
C ASN A 145 2.32 4.91 -16.57
N ILE A 146 2.33 4.31 -15.38
CA ILE A 146 3.05 3.05 -15.17
C ILE A 146 2.44 1.93 -16.00
N ASP A 147 3.30 1.20 -16.72
CA ASP A 147 2.89 0.01 -17.45
C ASP A 147 2.55 -1.11 -16.46
N HIS A 148 1.27 -1.47 -16.39
CA HIS A 148 0.75 -2.49 -15.48
C HIS A 148 1.32 -3.88 -15.76
N GLU A 149 1.62 -4.22 -17.03
CA GLU A 149 2.19 -5.51 -17.36
C GLU A 149 3.63 -5.61 -16.86
N LEU A 150 4.43 -4.55 -17.05
CA LEU A 150 5.80 -4.48 -16.54
C LEU A 150 5.82 -4.48 -15.01
N LEU A 151 4.90 -3.74 -14.38
CA LEU A 151 4.74 -3.75 -12.92
C LEU A 151 4.46 -5.17 -12.41
N MET A 152 3.51 -5.88 -13.04
CA MET A 152 3.17 -7.24 -12.64
C MET A 152 4.29 -8.23 -12.90
N LYS A 153 5.05 -8.09 -13.98
CA LYS A 153 6.26 -8.88 -14.21
C LYS A 153 7.29 -8.66 -13.09
N ALA A 154 7.49 -7.42 -12.66
CA ALA A 154 8.37 -7.10 -11.55
C ALA A 154 7.88 -7.71 -10.22
N VAL A 155 6.59 -7.63 -9.92
CA VAL A 155 6.00 -8.26 -8.73
C VAL A 155 6.19 -9.77 -8.75
N MET A 156 5.84 -10.44 -9.86
CA MET A 156 5.95 -11.90 -10.00
C MET A 156 7.40 -12.40 -9.95
N LYS A 157 8.39 -11.56 -10.23
CA LYS A 157 9.81 -11.89 -10.06
C LYS A 157 10.19 -12.09 -8.58
N HIS A 158 9.45 -11.50 -7.67
CA HIS A 158 9.80 -11.44 -6.23
C HIS A 158 8.83 -12.18 -5.33
N THR A 159 7.72 -12.70 -5.85
CA THR A 159 6.79 -13.52 -5.09
C THR A 159 6.07 -14.55 -5.96
N GLU A 160 5.88 -15.74 -5.41
CA GLU A 160 5.05 -16.80 -5.98
C GLU A 160 3.67 -16.88 -5.29
N GLU A 161 3.44 -16.05 -4.28
CA GLU A 161 2.18 -16.01 -3.53
C GLU A 161 1.02 -15.53 -4.42
N LYS A 162 0.23 -16.49 -4.89
CA LYS A 162 -0.87 -16.25 -5.85
C LYS A 162 -1.86 -15.19 -5.39
N TRP A 163 -2.15 -15.13 -4.10
CA TRP A 163 -3.07 -14.15 -3.56
C TRP A 163 -2.48 -12.73 -3.52
N VAL A 164 -1.17 -12.60 -3.30
CA VAL A 164 -0.46 -11.30 -3.39
C VAL A 164 -0.52 -10.80 -4.82
N ILE A 165 -0.21 -11.68 -5.78
CA ILE A 165 -0.29 -11.36 -7.22
C ILE A 165 -1.72 -10.95 -7.62
N LEU A 166 -2.75 -11.63 -7.08
CA LEU A 166 -4.16 -11.32 -7.35
C LEU A 166 -4.58 -9.94 -6.84
N TYR A 167 -4.10 -9.54 -5.66
CA TYR A 167 -4.54 -8.30 -4.99
C TYR A 167 -3.60 -7.10 -5.18
N MET A 168 -2.41 -7.28 -5.77
CA MET A 168 -1.50 -6.18 -6.09
C MET A 168 -2.04 -5.21 -7.16
N PRO A 169 -2.65 -5.67 -8.28
CA PRO A 169 -3.14 -4.79 -9.32
C PRO A 169 -4.52 -4.22 -8.98
N THR A 170 -4.80 -3.90 -7.73
CA THR A 170 -6.08 -3.26 -7.37
C THR A 170 -6.15 -1.88 -8.04
N ARG A 171 -7.05 -1.80 -9.01
CA ARG A 171 -7.35 -0.62 -9.82
C ARG A 171 -7.87 0.54 -8.97
#